data_d2fd6b2fa9a078a1d3542b93598a463f
#
_entry.id   d2fd6b2fa9a078a1d3542b93598a463f
#
_cell.length_a   1.000
_cell.length_b   1.000
_cell.length_c   1.000
_cell.angle_alpha   90.00
_cell.angle_beta   90.00
_cell.angle_gamma   90.00
#
_symmetry.space_group_name_H-M   'P 1'
#
loop_
_entity.id
_entity.type
_entity.pdbx_description
1 polymer ?
#
loop_
_entity_poly.entity_id
_entity_poly.type
_entity_poly.pdbx_seq_one_letter_code
_entity_poly.pdbx_strand_id
1 'polypeptide(L)'
;MSSVSRTSSSLGNTALRGFGGLASGIDRDALIEQMTARTTSKITSKKQAMTKLEWKRDAYRSISNKIIDLQDNYLSYSATKSLKNSDFFAKNQVSVQGNPDYTKYISATGNADTASRVSVLGVNKLATSATLISGEKKTDSAITLGGISASDFSNKEIKTSNLSGTKLTFGTYSITDKQFTTEATFTFPTSYEKKLDDGKTETVTIDYTASSDKIVEQLNEALDSQGFLGKDGKSGIKFTLNGDQIQISQTDSITDKGKSCVIRETSSALKSLGFNSGDMNQDGITLDEFNHNTSSFEAAAITKQPLSAYLKGKSISVSYGGQTKNIELIGDKEEIKDFEAFKDSLQKKLDKAFGSEKVTVGTVTVGEGKDSKEILTFTAKDNKQTLQISADSKELQNALGITSTQSNKISTGSSLWENREKLGLGKYNTKEELNDALKNFTVNGAKIDNITADTTVDGLLTAINNNKDAGVTATYLGRENKFVLSSNEKGKGREISLGANPKDTTDAANLIFGGVIYLE
;
A
#
# COMPACT_ATOMS: atom_id res chain seq x y z
N MET A 1 -19.28 -6.10 -30.45
CA MET A 1 -20.48 -6.66 -29.82
C MET A 1 -21.16 -5.57 -29.04
N SER A 2 -22.41 -5.36 -29.37
CA SER A 2 -23.26 -4.24 -29.05
C SER A 2 -23.46 -4.07 -27.54
N SER A 3 -23.10 -2.91 -27.01
CA SER A 3 -23.42 -2.46 -25.67
C SER A 3 -24.91 -2.11 -25.62
N VAL A 4 -25.70 -2.94 -24.97
CA VAL A 4 -27.07 -2.57 -24.61
C VAL A 4 -26.99 -1.66 -23.39
N SER A 5 -27.03 -0.36 -23.65
CA SER A 5 -27.32 0.64 -22.63
C SER A 5 -28.74 0.42 -22.13
N ARG A 6 -28.89 -0.15 -20.94
CA ARG A 6 -30.16 -0.10 -20.23
C ARG A 6 -30.25 1.23 -19.52
N THR A 7 -30.87 2.19 -20.20
CA THR A 7 -31.46 3.34 -19.55
C THR A 7 -32.49 2.82 -18.53
N SER A 8 -32.13 2.84 -17.24
CA SER A 8 -33.11 2.77 -16.18
C SER A 8 -33.91 4.05 -16.23
N SER A 9 -35.08 4.01 -16.89
CA SER A 9 -36.09 5.03 -16.71
C SER A 9 -36.51 5.01 -15.23
N SER A 10 -35.95 5.95 -14.47
CA SER A 10 -36.52 6.39 -13.22
C SER A 10 -37.87 7.01 -13.59
N LEU A 11 -38.90 6.18 -13.60
CA LEU A 11 -40.25 6.68 -13.45
C LEU A 11 -40.33 7.28 -12.05
N GLY A 12 -40.08 8.59 -12.00
CA GLY A 12 -40.32 9.37 -10.82
C GLY A 12 -41.75 9.18 -10.36
N ASN A 13 -41.89 8.56 -9.23
CA ASN A 13 -43.15 8.47 -8.53
C ASN A 13 -43.46 9.82 -7.87
N THR A 14 -43.62 10.86 -8.70
CA THR A 14 -43.98 12.21 -8.27
C THR A 14 -45.50 12.41 -8.18
N ALA A 15 -46.25 11.36 -8.42
CA ALA A 15 -47.70 11.44 -8.31
C ALA A 15 -48.17 10.50 -7.21
N LEU A 16 -48.21 11.01 -6.01
CA LEU A 16 -49.12 10.61 -4.89
C LEU A 16 -48.50 11.03 -3.53
N ARG A 17 -47.99 12.28 -3.44
CA ARG A 17 -47.90 12.90 -2.13
C ARG A 17 -49.28 13.45 -1.79
N GLY A 18 -50.11 12.59 -1.28
CA GLY A 18 -51.39 12.99 -0.72
C GLY A 18 -51.17 13.78 0.56
N PHE A 19 -51.72 14.96 0.63
CA PHE A 19 -51.91 15.71 1.88
C PHE A 19 -52.73 14.87 2.85
N GLY A 20 -52.10 13.97 3.57
CA GLY A 20 -52.75 13.13 4.55
C GLY A 20 -52.08 13.33 5.90
N GLY A 21 -52.76 13.99 6.79
CA GLY A 21 -52.29 14.08 8.15
C GLY A 21 -52.59 15.36 8.92
N LEU A 22 -53.34 16.30 8.32
CA LEU A 22 -53.70 17.55 9.02
C LEU A 22 -54.64 17.35 10.23
N ALA A 23 -55.28 16.18 10.37
CA ALA A 23 -56.19 15.93 11.47
C ALA A 23 -55.72 14.86 12.48
N SER A 24 -54.70 14.07 12.18
CA SER A 24 -54.28 12.98 13.07
C SER A 24 -52.82 13.09 13.58
N GLY A 25 -52.05 14.03 13.09
CA GLY A 25 -50.61 14.19 13.50
C GLY A 25 -49.73 12.99 13.17
N ILE A 26 -50.18 12.03 12.37
CA ILE A 26 -49.39 10.84 12.03
C ILE A 26 -48.74 11.08 10.67
N ASP A 27 -47.41 11.15 10.67
CA ASP A 27 -46.61 11.14 9.46
C ASP A 27 -46.65 9.73 8.82
N ARG A 28 -47.55 9.59 7.83
CA ARG A 28 -47.72 8.32 7.11
C ARG A 28 -46.52 7.96 6.25
N ASP A 29 -45.76 8.95 5.76
CA ASP A 29 -44.61 8.72 4.92
C ASP A 29 -43.46 8.17 5.76
N ALA A 30 -43.23 8.70 6.94
CA ALA A 30 -42.26 8.16 7.91
C ALA A 30 -42.64 6.72 8.36
N LEU A 31 -43.95 6.46 8.54
CA LEU A 31 -44.39 5.11 8.90
C LEU A 31 -44.18 4.10 7.76
N ILE A 32 -44.48 4.48 6.52
CA ILE A 32 -44.23 3.66 5.33
C ILE A 32 -42.75 3.42 5.14
N GLU A 33 -41.90 4.45 5.31
CA GLU A 33 -40.44 4.33 5.23
C GLU A 33 -39.94 3.36 6.29
N GLN A 34 -40.37 3.49 7.53
CA GLN A 34 -39.99 2.58 8.62
C GLN A 34 -40.47 1.14 8.36
N MET A 35 -41.66 0.96 7.84
CA MET A 35 -42.20 -0.37 7.47
C MET A 35 -41.45 -0.98 6.28
N THR A 36 -41.00 -0.17 5.34
CA THR A 36 -40.30 -0.63 4.13
C THR A 36 -38.78 -0.73 4.33
N ALA A 37 -38.20 -0.04 5.31
CA ALA A 37 -36.74 0.01 5.57
C ALA A 37 -36.11 -1.39 5.68
N ARG A 38 -36.78 -2.30 6.40
CA ARG A 38 -36.31 -3.69 6.54
C ARG A 38 -36.31 -4.45 5.21
N THR A 39 -37.29 -4.20 4.37
CA THR A 39 -37.40 -4.82 3.05
C THR A 39 -36.38 -4.24 2.08
N THR A 40 -36.19 -2.93 2.10
CA THR A 40 -35.21 -2.21 1.31
C THR A 40 -33.78 -2.65 1.68
N SER A 41 -33.47 -2.79 2.98
CA SER A 41 -32.20 -3.34 3.45
C SER A 41 -31.96 -4.76 2.94
N LYS A 42 -32.98 -5.63 3.00
CA LYS A 42 -32.87 -6.99 2.46
C LYS A 42 -32.64 -7.00 0.94
N ILE A 43 -33.33 -6.12 0.20
CA ILE A 43 -33.13 -5.98 -1.25
C ILE A 43 -31.71 -5.51 -1.56
N THR A 44 -31.22 -4.51 -0.83
CA THR A 44 -29.84 -4.00 -1.00
C THR A 44 -28.80 -5.09 -0.73
N SER A 45 -28.95 -5.83 0.37
CA SER A 45 -28.06 -6.96 0.68
C SER A 45 -28.09 -8.04 -0.40
N LYS A 46 -29.26 -8.35 -0.95
CA LYS A 46 -29.38 -9.32 -2.06
C LYS A 46 -28.75 -8.80 -3.35
N LYS A 47 -28.92 -7.51 -3.67
CA LYS A 47 -28.26 -6.88 -4.83
C LYS A 47 -26.72 -6.93 -4.68
N GLN A 48 -26.19 -6.60 -3.50
CA GLN A 48 -24.76 -6.69 -3.22
C GLN A 48 -24.24 -8.12 -3.36
N ALA A 49 -24.99 -9.11 -2.86
CA ALA A 49 -24.63 -10.53 -3.02
C ALA A 49 -24.62 -10.95 -4.49
N MET A 50 -25.60 -10.48 -5.28
CA MET A 50 -25.67 -10.75 -6.72
C MET A 50 -24.47 -10.12 -7.46
N THR A 51 -24.15 -8.86 -7.18
CA THR A 51 -22.98 -8.18 -7.77
C THR A 51 -21.69 -8.91 -7.43
N LYS A 52 -21.52 -9.38 -6.19
CA LYS A 52 -20.34 -10.20 -5.81
C LYS A 52 -20.25 -11.51 -6.60
N LEU A 53 -21.39 -12.15 -6.86
CA LEU A 53 -21.44 -13.36 -7.68
C LEU A 53 -21.11 -13.07 -9.15
N GLU A 54 -21.60 -11.95 -9.68
CA GLU A 54 -21.27 -11.49 -11.04
C GLU A 54 -19.77 -11.23 -11.17
N TRP A 55 -19.14 -10.52 -10.23
CA TRP A 55 -17.70 -10.29 -10.23
C TRP A 55 -16.89 -11.59 -10.16
N LYS A 56 -17.34 -12.54 -9.30
CA LYS A 56 -16.70 -13.87 -9.26
C LYS A 56 -16.82 -14.60 -10.58
N ARG A 57 -18.01 -14.61 -11.19
CA ARG A 57 -18.23 -15.22 -12.51
C ARG A 57 -17.32 -14.61 -13.57
N ASP A 58 -17.21 -13.28 -13.58
CA ASP A 58 -16.45 -12.56 -14.59
C ASP A 58 -14.93 -12.76 -14.38
N ALA A 59 -14.48 -12.86 -13.12
CA ALA A 59 -13.11 -13.24 -12.79
C ALA A 59 -12.77 -14.67 -13.29
N TYR A 60 -13.67 -15.64 -13.03
CA TYR A 60 -13.47 -16.99 -13.54
C TYR A 60 -13.47 -17.06 -15.07
N ARG A 61 -14.39 -16.33 -15.72
CA ARG A 61 -14.39 -16.23 -17.19
C ARG A 61 -13.13 -15.60 -17.74
N SER A 62 -12.60 -14.57 -17.08
CA SER A 62 -11.34 -13.95 -17.49
C SER A 62 -10.17 -14.93 -17.42
N ILE A 63 -10.08 -15.71 -16.33
CA ILE A 63 -9.04 -16.75 -16.19
C ILE A 63 -9.23 -17.84 -17.25
N SER A 64 -10.45 -18.34 -17.44
CA SER A 64 -10.78 -19.35 -18.44
C SER A 64 -10.38 -18.91 -19.85
N ASN A 65 -10.72 -17.66 -20.22
CA ASN A 65 -10.36 -17.11 -21.51
C ASN A 65 -8.83 -17.06 -21.71
N LYS A 66 -8.08 -16.66 -20.68
CA LYS A 66 -6.62 -16.66 -20.74
C LYS A 66 -6.01 -18.05 -20.90
N ILE A 67 -6.63 -19.05 -20.29
CA ILE A 67 -6.21 -20.45 -20.44
C ILE A 67 -6.50 -20.92 -21.86
N ILE A 68 -7.68 -20.59 -22.41
CA ILE A 68 -8.05 -20.91 -23.78
C ILE A 68 -7.09 -20.19 -24.76
N ASP A 69 -6.82 -18.90 -24.56
CA ASP A 69 -5.87 -18.14 -25.37
C ASP A 69 -4.47 -18.77 -25.35
N LEU A 70 -4.02 -19.22 -24.17
CA LEU A 70 -2.75 -19.94 -24.04
C LEU A 70 -2.77 -21.26 -24.83
N GLN A 71 -3.86 -22.02 -24.69
CA GLN A 71 -4.04 -23.28 -25.41
C GLN A 71 -4.04 -23.06 -26.92
N ASP A 72 -4.86 -22.12 -27.40
CA ASP A 72 -5.05 -21.88 -28.84
C ASP A 72 -3.81 -21.29 -29.50
N ASN A 73 -3.13 -20.34 -28.84
CA ASN A 73 -1.99 -19.65 -29.40
C ASN A 73 -0.66 -20.40 -29.26
N TYR A 74 -0.49 -21.21 -28.21
CA TYR A 74 0.82 -21.81 -27.89
C TYR A 74 0.80 -23.33 -27.76
N LEU A 75 -0.33 -23.98 -27.48
CA LEU A 75 -0.41 -25.42 -27.25
C LEU A 75 -1.19 -26.17 -28.33
N SER A 76 -1.84 -25.45 -29.25
CA SER A 76 -2.52 -26.07 -30.41
C SER A 76 -1.50 -26.37 -31.50
N TYR A 77 -1.59 -27.55 -32.13
CA TYR A 77 -0.71 -27.94 -33.27
C TYR A 77 -0.89 -27.02 -34.48
N SER A 78 -2.05 -26.40 -34.65
CA SER A 78 -2.35 -25.49 -35.76
C SER A 78 -1.88 -24.08 -35.57
N ALA A 79 -1.45 -23.69 -34.36
CA ALA A 79 -0.99 -22.35 -34.05
C ALA A 79 0.41 -22.10 -34.63
N THR A 80 0.59 -20.95 -35.27
CA THR A 80 1.90 -20.55 -35.83
C THR A 80 2.99 -20.37 -34.78
N LYS A 81 2.61 -20.17 -33.52
CA LYS A 81 3.49 -20.04 -32.36
C LYS A 81 3.44 -21.26 -31.43
N SER A 82 3.00 -22.39 -31.95
CA SER A 82 2.84 -23.61 -31.15
C SER A 82 4.16 -24.13 -30.58
N LEU A 83 4.19 -24.26 -29.26
CA LEU A 83 5.32 -24.91 -28.56
C LEU A 83 5.37 -26.43 -28.76
N LYS A 84 4.34 -27.01 -29.37
CA LYS A 84 4.31 -28.45 -29.73
C LYS A 84 4.86 -28.70 -31.11
N ASN A 85 5.11 -27.69 -31.93
CA ASN A 85 5.64 -27.83 -33.25
C ASN A 85 7.17 -27.75 -33.20
N SER A 86 7.85 -28.86 -33.54
CA SER A 86 9.31 -28.90 -33.62
C SER A 86 9.88 -27.87 -34.60
N ASP A 87 9.14 -27.57 -35.67
CA ASP A 87 9.56 -26.58 -36.67
C ASP A 87 9.64 -25.16 -36.14
N PHE A 88 8.89 -24.83 -35.07
CA PHE A 88 9.00 -23.55 -34.39
C PHE A 88 10.39 -23.38 -33.74
N PHE A 89 10.94 -24.46 -33.19
CA PHE A 89 12.27 -24.47 -32.57
C PHE A 89 13.39 -24.75 -33.57
N ALA A 90 13.05 -25.43 -34.71
CA ALA A 90 14.03 -25.83 -35.71
C ALA A 90 14.42 -24.72 -36.69
N LYS A 91 13.68 -23.61 -36.75
CA LYS A 91 13.88 -22.54 -37.75
C LYS A 91 15.24 -21.84 -37.72
N ASN A 92 16.04 -22.03 -36.66
CA ASN A 92 17.37 -21.41 -36.54
C ASN A 92 18.37 -22.36 -35.85
N GLN A 93 18.38 -23.62 -36.21
CA GLN A 93 19.36 -24.56 -35.64
C GLN A 93 20.70 -24.45 -36.37
N VAL A 94 21.61 -23.69 -35.76
CA VAL A 94 23.02 -23.73 -36.15
C VAL A 94 23.67 -24.85 -35.36
N SER A 95 24.25 -25.85 -36.03
CA SER A 95 24.97 -26.93 -35.35
C SER A 95 26.47 -26.65 -35.34
N VAL A 96 27.08 -26.89 -34.19
CA VAL A 96 28.54 -26.87 -34.06
C VAL A 96 29.07 -28.27 -34.39
N GLN A 97 29.90 -28.37 -35.45
CA GLN A 97 30.55 -29.64 -35.84
C GLN A 97 32.05 -29.56 -35.55
N GLY A 98 32.63 -30.61 -35.03
CA GLY A 98 34.05 -30.69 -34.74
C GLY A 98 34.38 -31.74 -33.68
N ASN A 99 35.57 -31.67 -33.10
CA ASN A 99 35.98 -32.56 -32.03
C ASN A 99 35.00 -32.47 -30.84
N PRO A 100 34.44 -33.60 -30.37
CA PRO A 100 33.50 -33.64 -29.25
C PRO A 100 34.01 -33.01 -27.96
N ASP A 101 35.31 -32.97 -27.76
CA ASP A 101 35.90 -32.35 -26.56
C ASP A 101 35.73 -30.85 -26.52
N TYR A 102 35.59 -30.20 -27.66
CA TYR A 102 35.42 -28.74 -27.74
C TYR A 102 33.99 -28.31 -28.07
N THR A 103 33.27 -29.11 -28.87
CA THR A 103 31.92 -28.73 -29.31
C THR A 103 30.91 -28.67 -28.20
N LYS A 104 31.12 -29.40 -27.10
CA LYS A 104 30.27 -29.32 -25.89
C LYS A 104 30.33 -27.98 -25.15
N TYR A 105 31.36 -27.19 -25.41
CA TYR A 105 31.55 -25.87 -24.78
C TYR A 105 31.23 -24.70 -25.72
N ILE A 106 30.80 -24.98 -26.94
CA ILE A 106 30.55 -23.96 -27.94
C ILE A 106 29.09 -24.05 -28.37
N SER A 107 28.36 -22.96 -28.26
CA SER A 107 27.04 -22.81 -28.87
C SER A 107 27.14 -21.77 -29.96
N ALA A 108 26.50 -22.01 -31.07
CA ALA A 108 26.38 -21.06 -32.16
C ALA A 108 24.92 -20.74 -32.40
N THR A 109 24.58 -19.46 -32.49
CA THR A 109 23.23 -18.98 -32.86
C THR A 109 23.38 -18.07 -34.09
N GLY A 110 22.49 -18.22 -35.05
CA GLY A 110 22.51 -17.39 -36.26
C GLY A 110 21.51 -17.87 -37.31
N ASN A 111 21.38 -17.14 -38.40
CA ASN A 111 20.61 -17.54 -39.58
C ASN A 111 21.48 -18.35 -40.52
N ALA A 112 20.90 -19.30 -41.21
CA ALA A 112 21.59 -20.15 -42.18
C ALA A 112 22.27 -19.34 -43.32
N ASP A 113 21.74 -18.17 -43.64
CA ASP A 113 22.23 -17.27 -44.69
C ASP A 113 23.52 -16.51 -44.31
N THR A 114 23.84 -16.44 -43.02
CA THR A 114 25.00 -15.69 -42.48
C THR A 114 26.07 -16.59 -41.88
N ALA A 115 25.93 -17.91 -41.99
CA ALA A 115 26.85 -18.86 -41.41
C ALA A 115 28.21 -18.83 -42.13
N SER A 116 29.13 -18.04 -41.67
CA SER A 116 30.55 -18.17 -42.00
C SER A 116 31.15 -19.32 -41.18
N ARG A 117 31.99 -20.17 -41.79
CA ARG A 117 32.70 -21.20 -41.05
C ARG A 117 33.76 -20.58 -40.15
N VAL A 118 33.53 -20.66 -38.85
CA VAL A 118 34.53 -20.30 -37.85
C VAL A 118 35.13 -21.61 -37.32
N SER A 119 36.43 -21.75 -37.40
CA SER A 119 37.15 -22.89 -36.86
C SER A 119 37.71 -22.57 -35.50
N VAL A 120 37.37 -23.35 -34.48
CA VAL A 120 37.92 -23.23 -33.14
C VAL A 120 38.98 -24.31 -32.98
N LEU A 121 40.23 -23.88 -32.74
CA LEU A 121 41.40 -24.79 -32.63
C LEU A 121 41.44 -25.49 -31.25
N GLY A 122 40.88 -24.88 -30.24
CA GLY A 122 40.78 -25.44 -28.90
C GLY A 122 40.06 -24.51 -27.93
N VAL A 123 39.53 -25.07 -26.85
CA VAL A 123 38.99 -24.33 -25.72
C VAL A 123 39.81 -24.65 -24.50
N ASN A 124 40.69 -23.74 -24.13
CA ASN A 124 41.60 -23.91 -22.98
C ASN A 124 40.88 -23.63 -21.64
N LYS A 125 40.04 -22.63 -21.62
CA LYS A 125 39.25 -22.23 -20.44
C LYS A 125 37.99 -21.51 -20.94
N LEU A 126 36.85 -21.81 -20.31
CA LEU A 126 35.62 -21.05 -20.56
C LEU A 126 35.71 -19.72 -19.85
N ALA A 127 35.23 -18.68 -20.54
CA ALA A 127 35.05 -17.39 -19.89
C ALA A 127 33.85 -17.47 -18.93
N THR A 128 34.11 -17.19 -17.67
CA THR A 128 33.09 -17.12 -16.63
C THR A 128 32.80 -15.65 -16.29
N SER A 129 31.65 -15.40 -15.75
CA SER A 129 31.30 -14.08 -15.21
C SER A 129 31.86 -13.94 -13.79
N ALA A 130 32.47 -12.82 -13.49
CA ALA A 130 32.83 -12.50 -12.11
C ALA A 130 31.55 -12.42 -11.26
N THR A 131 31.60 -13.00 -10.08
CA THR A 131 30.50 -12.98 -9.13
C THR A 131 31.00 -12.48 -7.78
N LEU A 132 30.33 -11.45 -7.26
CA LEU A 132 30.56 -10.93 -5.91
C LEU A 132 29.42 -11.40 -5.03
N ILE A 133 29.74 -12.15 -3.98
CA ILE A 133 28.78 -12.57 -2.96
C ILE A 133 29.04 -11.77 -1.70
N SER A 134 28.05 -11.03 -1.23
CA SER A 134 28.18 -10.26 0.00
C SER A 134 28.42 -11.15 1.22
N GLY A 135 28.96 -10.60 2.28
CA GLY A 135 28.86 -11.19 3.61
C GLY A 135 27.40 -11.45 4.00
N GLU A 136 27.15 -12.42 4.87
CA GLU A 136 25.82 -12.65 5.43
C GLU A 136 25.37 -11.38 6.18
N LYS A 137 24.18 -10.93 5.89
CA LYS A 137 23.61 -9.74 6.52
C LYS A 137 23.03 -10.09 7.89
N LYS A 138 22.93 -9.08 8.75
CA LYS A 138 22.37 -9.26 10.09
C LYS A 138 20.96 -9.84 10.03
N THR A 139 20.73 -10.89 10.79
CA THR A 139 19.41 -11.48 11.00
C THR A 139 18.99 -11.16 12.43
N ASP A 140 17.82 -10.56 12.61
CA ASP A 140 17.29 -10.30 13.93
C ASP A 140 16.75 -11.60 14.55
N SER A 141 17.00 -11.79 15.83
CA SER A 141 16.49 -12.98 16.56
C SER A 141 14.96 -12.96 16.67
N ALA A 142 14.38 -11.76 16.73
CA ALA A 142 12.94 -11.58 16.86
C ALA A 142 12.49 -10.31 16.11
N ILE A 143 11.24 -10.32 15.67
CA ILE A 143 10.52 -9.13 15.19
C ILE A 143 9.75 -8.55 16.36
N THR A 144 9.90 -7.26 16.61
CA THR A 144 9.20 -6.53 17.68
C THR A 144 8.02 -5.73 17.10
N LEU A 145 6.86 -5.80 17.76
CA LEU A 145 5.73 -4.91 17.50
C LEU A 145 5.69 -3.82 18.57
N GLY A 146 6.42 -2.72 18.34
CA GLY A 146 6.68 -1.66 19.31
C GLY A 146 5.43 -0.95 19.86
N GLY A 147 4.29 -1.08 19.19
CA GLY A 147 3.01 -0.51 19.61
C GLY A 147 2.20 -1.39 20.56
N ILE A 148 2.65 -2.64 20.84
CA ILE A 148 1.95 -3.55 21.73
C ILE A 148 2.88 -3.95 22.88
N SER A 149 2.66 -3.38 24.05
CA SER A 149 3.29 -3.80 25.29
C SER A 149 2.24 -4.27 26.31
N ALA A 150 2.67 -4.91 27.38
CA ALA A 150 1.78 -5.30 28.47
C ALA A 150 1.01 -4.10 29.03
N SER A 151 1.68 -2.95 29.20
CA SER A 151 1.05 -1.72 29.66
C SER A 151 0.13 -1.09 28.62
N ASP A 152 0.55 -1.11 27.33
CA ASP A 152 -0.22 -0.51 26.25
C ASP A 152 -1.49 -1.32 25.95
N PHE A 153 -1.42 -2.66 26.05
CA PHE A 153 -2.58 -3.52 25.81
C PHE A 153 -3.78 -3.18 26.71
N SER A 154 -3.50 -2.83 27.97
CA SER A 154 -4.53 -2.49 28.96
C SER A 154 -4.91 -1.00 28.95
N ASN A 155 -3.96 -0.10 28.69
CA ASN A 155 -4.12 1.32 28.96
C ASN A 155 -4.04 2.22 27.71
N LYS A 156 -3.50 1.74 26.59
CA LYS A 156 -3.37 2.54 25.38
C LYS A 156 -4.72 2.72 24.71
N GLU A 157 -5.11 3.94 24.53
CA GLU A 157 -6.30 4.32 23.78
C GLU A 157 -5.94 4.48 22.30
N ILE A 158 -6.71 3.82 21.44
CA ILE A 158 -6.59 3.96 19.98
C ILE A 158 -7.69 4.90 19.50
N LYS A 159 -7.28 5.90 18.75
CA LYS A 159 -8.19 6.83 18.09
C LYS A 159 -8.42 6.34 16.65
N THR A 160 -9.66 6.29 16.24
CA THR A 160 -10.06 6.01 14.86
C THR A 160 -11.05 7.08 14.40
N SER A 161 -11.03 7.40 13.13
CA SER A 161 -11.97 8.36 12.56
C SER A 161 -12.84 7.70 11.50
N ASN A 162 -14.12 8.07 11.50
CA ASN A 162 -15.11 7.62 10.52
C ASN A 162 -15.27 8.61 9.35
N LEU A 163 -14.44 9.65 9.27
CA LEU A 163 -14.59 10.72 8.28
C LEU A 163 -13.99 10.34 6.91
N SER A 164 -12.85 9.65 6.91
CA SER A 164 -12.18 9.25 5.66
C SER A 164 -13.09 8.45 4.73
N GLY A 165 -13.10 8.81 3.45
CA GLY A 165 -13.92 8.16 2.42
C GLY A 165 -15.41 8.52 2.45
N THR A 166 -15.87 9.28 3.45
CA THR A 166 -17.24 9.78 3.47
C THR A 166 -17.42 10.94 2.47
N LYS A 167 -18.64 11.29 2.16
CA LYS A 167 -18.96 12.26 1.10
C LYS A 167 -19.84 13.37 1.62
N LEU A 168 -19.62 14.57 1.11
CA LEU A 168 -20.45 15.75 1.33
C LEU A 168 -20.76 16.37 -0.03
N THR A 169 -22.04 16.50 -0.35
CA THR A 169 -22.47 17.12 -1.60
C THR A 169 -22.87 18.58 -1.32
N PHE A 170 -22.26 19.49 -2.04
CA PHE A 170 -22.54 20.92 -1.97
C PHE A 170 -23.26 21.36 -3.25
N GLY A 171 -24.16 22.33 -3.10
CA GLY A 171 -24.80 23.00 -4.20
C GLY A 171 -24.69 24.51 -4.04
N THR A 172 -24.62 25.25 -5.17
CA THR A 172 -24.77 26.69 -5.16
C THR A 172 -26.22 27.06 -5.52
N TYR A 173 -26.85 27.87 -4.69
CA TYR A 173 -28.25 28.24 -4.80
C TYR A 173 -28.37 29.72 -5.18
N SER A 174 -29.14 29.99 -6.25
CA SER A 174 -29.50 31.35 -6.64
C SER A 174 -30.78 31.77 -5.90
N ILE A 175 -30.65 32.78 -5.04
CA ILE A 175 -31.81 33.34 -4.31
C ILE A 175 -32.80 33.97 -5.28
N THR A 176 -32.31 34.55 -6.38
CA THR A 176 -33.13 35.24 -7.39
C THR A 176 -33.95 34.24 -8.20
N ASP A 177 -33.32 33.16 -8.67
CA ASP A 177 -33.94 32.18 -9.57
C ASP A 177 -34.58 31.01 -8.81
N LYS A 178 -34.32 30.91 -7.51
CA LYS A 178 -34.74 29.80 -6.62
C LYS A 178 -34.32 28.43 -7.15
N GLN A 179 -33.13 28.35 -7.77
CA GLN A 179 -32.62 27.13 -8.39
C GLN A 179 -31.17 26.87 -8.00
N PHE A 180 -30.83 25.57 -7.95
CA PHE A 180 -29.45 25.12 -7.84
C PHE A 180 -28.77 25.21 -9.20
N THR A 181 -27.56 25.71 -9.22
CA THR A 181 -26.81 25.94 -10.47
C THR A 181 -25.60 25.02 -10.61
N THR A 182 -24.97 24.70 -9.49
CA THR A 182 -23.81 23.82 -9.46
C THR A 182 -23.96 22.84 -8.31
N GLU A 183 -23.64 21.60 -8.56
CA GLU A 183 -23.58 20.55 -7.54
C GLU A 183 -22.26 19.83 -7.63
N ALA A 184 -21.56 19.69 -6.52
CA ALA A 184 -20.29 18.98 -6.45
C ALA A 184 -20.17 18.19 -5.15
N THR A 185 -19.60 16.99 -5.23
CA THR A 185 -19.39 16.11 -4.08
C THR A 185 -17.93 16.11 -3.68
N PHE A 186 -17.67 16.56 -2.44
CA PHE A 186 -16.37 16.38 -1.81
C PHE A 186 -16.32 15.02 -1.12
N THR A 187 -15.38 14.19 -1.54
CA THR A 187 -15.06 12.95 -0.84
C THR A 187 -13.87 13.24 0.07
N PHE A 188 -14.00 13.01 1.38
CA PHE A 188 -12.91 13.18 2.34
C PHE A 188 -11.78 12.21 2.00
N PRO A 189 -10.67 12.71 1.39
CA PRO A 189 -9.66 11.84 0.79
C PRO A 189 -8.73 11.25 1.84
N THR A 190 -8.13 10.09 1.56
CA THR A 190 -7.04 9.54 2.38
C THR A 190 -5.72 10.27 2.17
N SER A 191 -5.55 10.89 0.99
CA SER A 191 -4.37 11.67 0.61
C SER A 191 -4.72 12.69 -0.46
N TYR A 192 -3.85 13.68 -0.66
CA TYR A 192 -3.94 14.68 -1.73
C TYR A 192 -2.55 15.01 -2.27
N GLU A 193 -2.51 15.57 -3.48
CA GLU A 193 -1.28 16.03 -4.13
C GLU A 193 -1.01 17.50 -3.76
N LYS A 194 0.08 17.73 -3.04
CA LYS A 194 0.57 19.07 -2.70
C LYS A 194 1.62 19.52 -3.69
N LYS A 195 1.42 20.68 -4.30
CA LYS A 195 2.43 21.31 -5.16
C LYS A 195 3.47 22.00 -4.28
N LEU A 196 4.74 21.70 -4.52
CA LEU A 196 5.87 22.32 -3.84
C LEU A 196 6.35 23.56 -4.63
N ASP A 197 7.10 24.43 -3.96
CA ASP A 197 7.63 25.66 -4.55
C ASP A 197 8.61 25.40 -5.72
N ASP A 198 9.21 24.21 -5.76
CA ASP A 198 10.09 23.76 -6.86
C ASP A 198 9.33 23.18 -8.06
N GLY A 199 7.99 23.23 -8.04
CA GLY A 199 7.10 22.74 -9.08
C GLY A 199 6.86 21.23 -9.07
N LYS A 200 7.43 20.51 -8.13
CA LYS A 200 7.13 19.09 -7.90
C LYS A 200 5.83 18.90 -7.13
N THR A 201 5.30 17.69 -7.18
CA THR A 201 4.16 17.28 -6.37
C THR A 201 4.59 16.27 -5.32
N GLU A 202 4.03 16.39 -4.13
CA GLU A 202 4.16 15.44 -3.02
C GLU A 202 2.80 14.90 -2.64
N THR A 203 2.69 13.59 -2.47
CA THR A 203 1.47 12.97 -1.96
C THR A 203 1.45 13.07 -0.44
N VAL A 204 0.53 13.87 0.10
CA VAL A 204 0.34 14.04 1.55
C VAL A 204 -0.80 13.16 2.03
N THR A 205 -0.54 12.29 3.00
CA THR A 205 -1.58 11.47 3.65
C THR A 205 -2.26 12.27 4.76
N ILE A 206 -3.59 12.28 4.79
CA ILE A 206 -4.37 12.95 5.82
C ILE A 206 -4.48 12.04 7.05
N ASP A 207 -4.06 12.56 8.20
CA ASP A 207 -4.25 11.90 9.50
C ASP A 207 -5.52 12.43 10.17
N TYR A 208 -6.63 11.77 9.94
CA TYR A 208 -7.92 12.11 10.56
C TYR A 208 -8.00 11.85 12.07
N THR A 209 -6.93 11.39 12.70
CA THR A 209 -6.82 11.22 14.16
C THR A 209 -5.92 12.25 14.82
N ALA A 210 -5.37 13.17 14.01
CA ALA A 210 -4.55 14.28 14.48
C ALA A 210 -5.38 15.33 15.25
N SER A 211 -4.76 16.43 15.64
CA SER A 211 -5.49 17.56 16.21
C SER A 211 -6.45 18.18 15.19
N SER A 212 -7.56 18.74 15.66
CA SER A 212 -8.58 19.37 14.81
C SER A 212 -7.99 20.42 13.88
N ASP A 213 -7.04 21.25 14.37
CA ASP A 213 -6.34 22.25 13.57
C ASP A 213 -5.61 21.63 12.38
N LYS A 214 -4.85 20.55 12.62
CA LYS A 214 -4.10 19.87 11.57
C LYS A 214 -5.00 19.20 10.55
N ILE A 215 -6.12 18.61 11.00
CA ILE A 215 -7.11 18.02 10.09
C ILE A 215 -7.71 19.09 9.19
N VAL A 216 -8.11 20.24 9.77
CA VAL A 216 -8.69 21.37 9.02
C VAL A 216 -7.69 21.95 8.04
N GLU A 217 -6.42 22.11 8.42
CA GLU A 217 -5.34 22.52 7.51
C GLU A 217 -5.23 21.58 6.31
N GLN A 218 -5.09 20.27 6.54
CA GLN A 218 -4.95 19.27 5.50
C GLN A 218 -6.20 19.16 4.62
N LEU A 219 -7.40 19.32 5.18
CA LEU A 219 -8.64 19.34 4.41
C LEU A 219 -8.72 20.55 3.48
N ASN A 220 -8.28 21.71 3.93
CA ASN A 220 -8.24 22.93 3.10
C ASN A 220 -7.21 22.78 1.97
N GLU A 221 -6.04 22.23 2.25
CA GLU A 221 -5.05 21.94 1.21
C GLU A 221 -5.60 20.91 0.18
N ALA A 222 -6.34 19.90 0.64
CA ALA A 222 -7.00 18.94 -0.24
C ALA A 222 -8.11 19.57 -1.10
N LEU A 223 -8.89 20.48 -0.54
CA LEU A 223 -9.90 21.26 -1.28
C LEU A 223 -9.24 22.15 -2.35
N ASP A 224 -8.16 22.84 -1.98
CA ASP A 224 -7.42 23.71 -2.89
C ASP A 224 -6.75 22.90 -4.01
N SER A 225 -6.18 21.74 -3.70
CA SER A 225 -5.55 20.87 -4.71
C SER A 225 -6.53 20.41 -5.80
N GLN A 226 -7.82 20.32 -5.47
CA GLN A 226 -8.91 19.96 -6.37
C GLN A 226 -9.58 21.19 -7.03
N GLY A 227 -9.31 22.42 -6.55
CA GLY A 227 -10.04 23.61 -6.94
C GLY A 227 -11.55 23.50 -6.67
N PHE A 228 -11.93 22.84 -5.56
CA PHE A 228 -13.30 22.41 -5.29
C PHE A 228 -14.27 23.60 -5.22
N LEU A 229 -15.28 23.64 -6.10
CA LEU A 229 -16.25 24.76 -6.27
C LEU A 229 -15.59 26.13 -6.50
N GLY A 230 -14.32 26.14 -6.81
CA GLY A 230 -13.53 27.36 -6.91
C GLY A 230 -12.90 27.58 -8.28
N LYS A 231 -12.11 28.63 -8.38
CA LYS A 231 -11.36 29.04 -9.55
C LYS A 231 -9.91 29.39 -9.18
N ASP A 232 -9.07 29.50 -10.21
CA ASP A 232 -7.65 29.87 -10.08
C ASP A 232 -6.86 28.91 -9.16
N GLY A 233 -7.26 27.61 -9.13
CA GLY A 233 -6.60 26.60 -8.35
C GLY A 233 -6.81 26.71 -6.85
N LYS A 234 -7.85 27.43 -6.40
CA LYS A 234 -8.26 27.54 -5.00
C LYS A 234 -9.69 27.07 -4.84
N SER A 235 -10.02 26.58 -3.65
CA SER A 235 -11.36 26.14 -3.32
C SER A 235 -12.33 27.31 -3.12
N GLY A 236 -13.59 27.12 -3.53
CA GLY A 236 -14.70 28.03 -3.28
C GLY A 236 -15.26 27.95 -1.85
N ILE A 237 -14.85 26.95 -1.09
CA ILE A 237 -15.21 26.79 0.33
C ILE A 237 -13.96 26.51 1.16
N LYS A 238 -14.07 26.73 2.46
CA LYS A 238 -13.03 26.37 3.42
C LYS A 238 -13.62 25.88 4.73
N PHE A 239 -12.91 24.98 5.39
CA PHE A 239 -13.15 24.58 6.77
C PHE A 239 -12.39 25.51 7.72
N THR A 240 -13.02 25.87 8.83
CA THR A 240 -12.39 26.62 9.94
C THR A 240 -12.81 26.01 11.26
N LEU A 241 -12.14 26.37 12.34
CA LEU A 241 -12.53 25.99 13.70
C LEU A 241 -13.04 27.22 14.48
N ASN A 242 -14.10 27.00 15.25
CA ASN A 242 -14.56 27.87 16.29
C ASN A 242 -14.53 27.09 17.62
N GLY A 243 -13.44 27.24 18.38
CA GLY A 243 -13.12 26.27 19.43
C GLY A 243 -12.87 24.89 18.85
N ASP A 244 -13.63 23.88 19.26
CA ASP A 244 -13.57 22.50 18.75
C ASP A 244 -14.71 22.19 17.75
N GLN A 245 -15.40 23.20 17.27
CA GLN A 245 -16.48 23.05 16.28
C GLN A 245 -15.95 23.36 14.88
N ILE A 246 -16.17 22.45 13.92
CA ILE A 246 -15.89 22.73 12.51
C ILE A 246 -16.97 23.67 11.96
N GLN A 247 -16.51 24.66 11.23
CA GLN A 247 -17.33 25.58 10.46
C GLN A 247 -16.95 25.54 8.99
N ILE A 248 -17.92 25.78 8.12
CA ILE A 248 -17.71 25.87 6.67
C ILE A 248 -18.10 27.26 6.21
N SER A 249 -17.24 27.89 5.41
CA SER A 249 -17.52 29.20 4.82
C SER A 249 -17.17 29.23 3.33
N GLN A 250 -17.85 30.12 2.59
CA GLN A 250 -17.48 30.43 1.22
C GLN A 250 -16.21 31.27 1.20
N THR A 251 -15.43 31.12 0.15
CA THR A 251 -14.25 31.94 -0.14
C THR A 251 -14.51 32.89 -1.32
N ASP A 252 -13.64 33.89 -1.50
CA ASP A 252 -13.71 34.78 -2.67
C ASP A 252 -13.42 34.07 -4.00
N SER A 253 -12.86 32.87 -3.93
CA SER A 253 -12.56 32.02 -5.09
C SER A 253 -13.74 31.21 -5.59
N ILE A 254 -14.91 31.28 -4.93
CA ILE A 254 -16.09 30.55 -5.38
C ILE A 254 -16.46 30.92 -6.83
N THR A 255 -16.76 29.91 -7.64
CA THR A 255 -17.07 30.09 -9.07
C THR A 255 -18.36 30.90 -9.25
N ASP A 256 -19.37 30.59 -8.45
CA ASP A 256 -20.70 31.20 -8.53
C ASP A 256 -20.84 32.35 -7.53
N LYS A 257 -20.16 33.49 -7.80
CA LYS A 257 -20.26 34.68 -6.96
C LYS A 257 -21.71 35.19 -6.87
N GLY A 258 -22.12 35.55 -5.67
CA GLY A 258 -23.47 36.06 -5.40
C GLY A 258 -24.53 34.96 -5.19
N LYS A 259 -24.14 33.68 -5.22
CA LYS A 259 -25.00 32.54 -4.85
C LYS A 259 -24.62 32.03 -3.46
N SER A 260 -25.58 31.48 -2.76
CA SER A 260 -25.35 30.84 -1.46
C SER A 260 -24.93 29.40 -1.66
N CYS A 261 -23.89 28.96 -0.98
CA CYS A 261 -23.51 27.55 -0.91
C CYS A 261 -24.35 26.86 0.16
N VAL A 262 -24.85 25.67 -0.17
CA VAL A 262 -25.64 24.82 0.73
C VAL A 262 -25.14 23.38 0.66
N ILE A 263 -25.36 22.61 1.73
CA ILE A 263 -25.07 21.18 1.77
C ILE A 263 -26.35 20.44 1.37
N ARG A 264 -26.26 19.59 0.33
CA ARG A 264 -27.41 18.98 -0.36
C ARG A 264 -27.85 17.62 0.17
N GLU A 265 -26.97 16.88 0.82
CA GLU A 265 -27.26 15.51 1.26
C GLU A 265 -26.93 15.29 2.73
N THR A 266 -27.80 14.48 3.37
CA THR A 266 -27.51 13.88 4.68
C THR A 266 -26.57 12.71 4.51
N SER A 267 -25.35 12.90 4.90
CA SER A 267 -24.34 11.83 4.84
C SER A 267 -23.79 11.53 6.23
N SER A 268 -23.13 10.38 6.37
CA SER A 268 -22.35 10.05 7.57
C SER A 268 -21.29 11.13 7.87
N ALA A 269 -20.82 11.85 6.84
CA ALA A 269 -19.88 12.95 6.97
C ALA A 269 -20.43 14.09 7.85
N LEU A 270 -21.68 14.51 7.67
CA LEU A 270 -22.29 15.55 8.49
C LEU A 270 -22.26 15.19 9.98
N LYS A 271 -22.64 13.95 10.30
CA LYS A 271 -22.59 13.45 11.68
C LYS A 271 -21.15 13.44 12.21
N SER A 272 -20.19 12.98 11.38
CA SER A 272 -18.77 12.96 11.77
C SER A 272 -18.16 14.35 11.88
N LEU A 273 -18.75 15.37 11.24
CA LEU A 273 -18.37 16.77 11.42
C LEU A 273 -19.03 17.43 12.65
N GLY A 274 -19.83 16.68 13.41
CA GLY A 274 -20.49 17.18 14.61
C GLY A 274 -21.83 17.86 14.35
N PHE A 275 -22.39 17.76 13.15
CA PHE A 275 -23.70 18.34 12.86
C PHE A 275 -24.81 17.54 13.53
N ASN A 276 -25.57 18.24 14.39
CA ASN A 276 -26.74 17.70 15.06
C ASN A 276 -27.99 18.08 14.27
N SER A 277 -28.52 17.14 13.48
CA SER A 277 -29.73 17.39 12.70
C SER A 277 -30.98 17.40 13.59
N GLY A 278 -31.61 18.57 13.72
CA GLY A 278 -33.06 18.61 13.75
C GLY A 278 -33.61 18.40 12.34
N ASP A 279 -34.90 18.42 12.15
CA ASP A 279 -35.55 18.13 10.86
C ASP A 279 -34.88 18.87 9.69
N MET A 280 -34.26 18.08 8.78
CA MET A 280 -33.60 18.63 7.61
C MET A 280 -34.63 19.02 6.56
N ASN A 281 -34.57 20.27 6.10
CA ASN A 281 -35.40 20.78 5.02
C ASN A 281 -35.03 20.11 3.68
N GLN A 282 -36.01 19.94 2.78
CA GLN A 282 -35.80 19.34 1.44
C GLN A 282 -34.82 20.12 0.55
N ASP A 283 -34.54 21.38 0.88
CA ASP A 283 -33.67 22.27 0.10
C ASP A 283 -32.20 22.20 0.48
N GLY A 284 -31.82 21.33 1.42
CA GLY A 284 -30.45 21.21 1.95
C GLY A 284 -30.24 22.04 3.21
N ILE A 285 -28.99 22.09 3.68
CA ILE A 285 -28.56 22.82 4.88
C ILE A 285 -27.74 24.02 4.44
N THR A 286 -28.09 25.23 4.90
CA THR A 286 -27.25 26.41 4.68
C THR A 286 -25.94 26.27 5.47
N LEU A 287 -24.87 26.93 5.02
CA LEU A 287 -23.61 26.93 5.76
C LEU A 287 -23.79 27.58 7.14
N ASP A 288 -24.67 28.58 7.25
CA ASP A 288 -24.99 29.23 8.51
C ASP A 288 -25.69 28.27 9.48
N GLU A 289 -26.68 27.54 9.01
CA GLU A 289 -27.36 26.50 9.78
C GLU A 289 -26.41 25.39 10.23
N PHE A 290 -25.52 24.92 9.32
CA PHE A 290 -24.49 23.97 9.67
C PHE A 290 -23.62 24.51 10.80
N ASN A 291 -23.09 25.74 10.66
CA ASN A 291 -22.19 26.37 11.61
C ASN A 291 -22.81 26.60 12.99
N HIS A 292 -24.14 26.83 13.05
CA HIS A 292 -24.85 27.01 14.32
C HIS A 292 -25.20 25.68 15.01
N ASN A 293 -25.37 24.59 14.25
CA ASN A 293 -25.83 23.31 14.77
C ASN A 293 -24.71 22.25 14.89
N THR A 294 -23.42 22.65 14.80
CA THR A 294 -22.30 21.76 15.04
C THR A 294 -21.96 21.64 16.51
N SER A 295 -21.56 20.45 16.91
CA SER A 295 -20.97 20.15 18.23
C SER A 295 -19.46 19.91 18.11
N SER A 296 -18.82 19.48 19.20
CA SER A 296 -17.40 19.12 19.19
C SER A 296 -17.06 18.14 18.06
N PHE A 297 -16.14 18.56 17.20
CA PHE A 297 -15.64 17.76 16.08
C PHE A 297 -14.91 16.52 16.57
N GLU A 298 -14.02 16.65 17.57
CA GLU A 298 -13.30 15.49 18.11
C GLU A 298 -14.25 14.43 18.65
N ALA A 299 -15.28 14.86 19.40
CA ALA A 299 -16.26 13.94 19.96
C ALA A 299 -17.11 13.22 18.87
N ALA A 300 -17.38 13.91 17.76
CA ALA A 300 -18.18 13.36 16.66
C ALA A 300 -17.38 12.49 15.68
N ALA A 301 -16.17 12.93 15.33
CA ALA A 301 -15.35 12.31 14.30
C ALA A 301 -14.48 11.18 14.83
N ILE A 302 -14.06 11.23 16.08
CA ILE A 302 -13.04 10.36 16.64
C ILE A 302 -13.65 9.40 17.65
N THR A 303 -13.55 8.11 17.33
CA THR A 303 -13.88 7.03 18.26
C THR A 303 -12.62 6.66 19.04
N LYS A 304 -12.69 6.69 20.36
CA LYS A 304 -11.63 6.27 21.27
C LYS A 304 -11.98 4.91 21.86
N GLN A 305 -11.06 3.98 21.80
CA GLN A 305 -11.25 2.64 22.35
C GLN A 305 -9.93 2.04 22.85
N PRO A 306 -9.95 1.18 23.88
CA PRO A 306 -8.74 0.48 24.32
C PRO A 306 -8.11 -0.33 23.18
N LEU A 307 -6.78 -0.46 23.19
CA LEU A 307 -6.06 -1.23 22.18
C LEU A 307 -6.62 -2.66 22.06
N SER A 308 -6.91 -3.33 23.15
CA SER A 308 -7.51 -4.67 23.15
C SER A 308 -8.84 -4.76 22.41
N ALA A 309 -9.69 -3.74 22.54
CA ALA A 309 -10.97 -3.66 21.80
C ALA A 309 -10.73 -3.34 20.31
N TYR A 310 -9.78 -2.48 20.00
CA TYR A 310 -9.42 -2.14 18.62
C TYR A 310 -8.90 -3.35 17.84
N LEU A 311 -8.15 -4.24 18.49
CA LEU A 311 -7.57 -5.43 17.86
C LEU A 311 -8.58 -6.54 17.54
N LYS A 312 -9.82 -6.46 18.03
CA LYS A 312 -10.87 -7.44 17.72
C LYS A 312 -11.22 -7.41 16.22
N GLY A 313 -11.28 -8.59 15.60
CA GLY A 313 -11.52 -8.75 14.16
C GLY A 313 -10.40 -8.23 13.27
N LYS A 314 -9.29 -7.73 13.83
CA LYS A 314 -8.14 -7.29 13.05
C LYS A 314 -7.17 -8.44 12.81
N SER A 315 -6.55 -8.44 11.63
CA SER A 315 -5.60 -9.49 11.23
C SER A 315 -4.28 -8.87 10.79
N ILE A 316 -3.21 -9.62 11.03
CA ILE A 316 -1.89 -9.37 10.46
C ILE A 316 -1.56 -10.46 9.47
N SER A 317 -0.79 -10.09 8.45
CA SER A 317 -0.23 -11.07 7.52
C SER A 317 1.13 -11.53 8.05
N VAL A 318 1.26 -12.83 8.33
CA VAL A 318 2.50 -13.45 8.79
C VAL A 318 3.01 -14.38 7.69
N SER A 319 4.27 -14.22 7.30
CA SER A 319 4.95 -15.10 6.33
C SER A 319 6.10 -15.81 7.02
N TYR A 320 6.15 -17.14 6.91
CA TYR A 320 7.24 -17.96 7.44
C TYR A 320 7.54 -19.10 6.46
N GLY A 321 8.81 -19.28 6.12
CA GLY A 321 9.24 -20.36 5.23
C GLY A 321 8.59 -20.32 3.84
N GLY A 322 8.23 -19.14 3.33
CA GLY A 322 7.58 -18.94 2.04
C GLY A 322 6.06 -19.13 2.05
N GLN A 323 5.46 -19.44 3.20
CA GLN A 323 4.01 -19.50 3.36
C GLN A 323 3.50 -18.24 4.06
N THR A 324 2.48 -17.59 3.48
CA THR A 324 1.83 -16.42 4.07
C THR A 324 0.44 -16.78 4.57
N LYS A 325 0.13 -16.38 5.80
CA LYS A 325 -1.17 -16.61 6.45
C LYS A 325 -1.65 -15.32 7.13
N ASN A 326 -2.94 -15.07 7.04
CA ASN A 326 -3.58 -14.01 7.82
C ASN A 326 -3.92 -14.56 9.20
N ILE A 327 -3.38 -13.92 10.21
CA ILE A 327 -3.54 -14.28 11.62
C ILE A 327 -4.43 -13.22 12.27
N GLU A 328 -5.61 -13.62 12.69
CA GLU A 328 -6.52 -12.76 13.44
C GLU A 328 -5.95 -12.51 14.84
N LEU A 329 -5.79 -11.24 15.21
CA LEU A 329 -5.18 -10.86 16.48
C LEU A 329 -6.09 -11.25 17.64
N ILE A 330 -7.31 -10.77 17.65
CA ILE A 330 -8.36 -11.16 18.62
C ILE A 330 -9.62 -11.47 17.83
N GLY A 331 -10.20 -12.65 18.01
CA GLY A 331 -11.45 -13.04 17.38
C GLY A 331 -12.65 -12.21 17.88
N ASP A 332 -13.64 -11.97 17.04
CA ASP A 332 -14.82 -11.14 17.38
C ASP A 332 -15.54 -11.61 18.64
N LYS A 333 -15.57 -12.93 18.86
CA LYS A 333 -16.22 -13.57 20.02
C LYS A 333 -15.22 -14.00 21.10
N GLU A 334 -13.95 -13.70 20.92
CA GLU A 334 -12.90 -14.07 21.83
C GLU A 334 -12.80 -13.07 22.99
N GLU A 335 -12.83 -13.58 24.20
CA GLU A 335 -12.62 -12.77 25.40
C GLU A 335 -11.18 -12.92 25.88
N ILE A 336 -10.40 -11.87 25.72
CA ILE A 336 -9.01 -11.78 26.17
C ILE A 336 -8.98 -10.93 27.43
N LYS A 337 -8.59 -11.55 28.55
CA LYS A 337 -8.62 -10.90 29.86
C LYS A 337 -7.43 -9.97 30.08
N ASP A 338 -6.26 -10.35 29.60
CA ASP A 338 -5.00 -9.66 29.82
C ASP A 338 -4.01 -9.94 28.68
N PHE A 339 -2.84 -9.33 28.77
CA PHE A 339 -1.79 -9.45 27.76
C PHE A 339 -1.21 -10.86 27.64
N GLU A 340 -1.13 -11.63 28.75
CA GLU A 340 -0.67 -13.02 28.72
C GLU A 340 -1.67 -13.91 27.97
N ALA A 341 -2.96 -13.77 28.26
CA ALA A 341 -4.00 -14.48 27.52
C ALA A 341 -4.00 -14.12 26.02
N PHE A 342 -3.68 -12.87 25.68
CA PHE A 342 -3.51 -12.44 24.28
C PHE A 342 -2.34 -13.18 23.61
N LYS A 343 -1.18 -13.22 24.25
CA LYS A 343 0.00 -13.93 23.73
C LYS A 343 -0.29 -15.43 23.53
N ASP A 344 -0.92 -16.05 24.50
CA ASP A 344 -1.28 -17.49 24.44
C ASP A 344 -2.25 -17.78 23.30
N SER A 345 -3.26 -16.93 23.11
CA SER A 345 -4.20 -17.04 21.98
C SER A 345 -3.48 -16.89 20.65
N LEU A 346 -2.64 -15.88 20.54
CA LEU A 346 -1.88 -15.61 19.32
C LEU A 346 -0.91 -16.76 18.99
N GLN A 347 -0.24 -17.34 20.01
CA GLN A 347 0.60 -18.53 19.85
C GLN A 347 -0.18 -19.70 19.28
N LYS A 348 -1.37 -20.00 19.84
CA LYS A 348 -2.23 -21.09 19.33
C LYS A 348 -2.63 -20.88 17.87
N LYS A 349 -2.91 -19.63 17.47
CA LYS A 349 -3.25 -19.29 16.09
C LYS A 349 -2.05 -19.49 15.16
N LEU A 350 -0.85 -19.11 15.58
CA LEU A 350 0.38 -19.33 14.84
C LEU A 350 0.75 -20.82 14.73
N ASP A 351 0.60 -21.58 15.81
CA ASP A 351 0.83 -23.02 15.81
C ASP A 351 -0.12 -23.75 14.84
N LYS A 352 -1.38 -23.31 14.80
CA LYS A 352 -2.36 -23.83 13.84
C LYS A 352 -1.98 -23.47 12.39
N ALA A 353 -1.41 -22.28 12.18
CA ALA A 353 -1.11 -21.77 10.84
C ALA A 353 0.18 -22.38 10.26
N PHE A 354 1.22 -22.54 11.05
CA PHE A 354 2.58 -22.90 10.60
C PHE A 354 3.10 -24.21 11.21
N GLY A 355 2.43 -24.75 12.21
CA GLY A 355 2.88 -25.89 13.00
C GLY A 355 3.49 -25.46 14.34
N SER A 356 3.43 -26.36 15.33
CA SER A 356 3.82 -26.10 16.72
C SER A 356 5.22 -25.50 16.82
N GLU A 357 5.32 -24.38 17.53
CA GLU A 357 6.56 -23.65 17.84
C GLU A 357 7.42 -23.22 16.62
N LYS A 358 6.86 -23.22 15.42
CA LYS A 358 7.61 -22.73 14.25
C LYS A 358 7.82 -21.21 14.29
N VAL A 359 6.80 -20.48 14.76
CA VAL A 359 6.86 -19.06 15.09
C VAL A 359 6.37 -18.92 16.52
N THR A 360 7.22 -18.42 17.41
CA THR A 360 6.89 -18.25 18.81
C THR A 360 6.61 -16.79 19.13
N VAL A 361 5.59 -16.58 19.97
CA VAL A 361 5.25 -15.27 20.53
C VAL A 361 5.91 -15.12 21.88
N GLY A 362 6.57 -14.00 22.10
CA GLY A 362 7.26 -13.70 23.34
C GLY A 362 7.21 -12.21 23.65
N THR A 363 8.04 -11.79 24.58
CA THR A 363 8.26 -10.39 24.91
C THR A 363 9.74 -10.07 24.98
N VAL A 364 10.07 -8.80 24.77
CA VAL A 364 11.39 -8.23 25.06
C VAL A 364 11.19 -6.98 25.89
N THR A 365 12.01 -6.84 26.93
CA THR A 365 12.02 -5.63 27.75
C THR A 365 12.84 -4.54 27.06
N VAL A 366 12.21 -3.39 26.82
CA VAL A 366 12.84 -2.21 26.21
C VAL A 366 12.70 -1.03 27.17
N GLY A 367 13.79 -0.26 27.33
CA GLY A 367 13.89 0.84 28.29
C GLY A 367 14.46 0.38 29.63
N GLU A 368 14.75 1.35 30.50
CA GLU A 368 15.33 1.13 31.82
C GLU A 368 14.43 1.70 32.92
N GLY A 369 14.45 1.08 34.09
CA GLY A 369 13.76 1.54 35.28
C GLY A 369 12.24 1.63 35.10
N LYS A 370 11.65 2.80 35.41
CA LYS A 370 10.20 3.01 35.36
C LYS A 370 9.63 3.11 33.93
N ASP A 371 10.49 3.37 32.95
CA ASP A 371 10.13 3.46 31.52
C ASP A 371 10.29 2.12 30.79
N SER A 372 10.60 1.07 31.51
CA SER A 372 10.72 -0.30 30.99
C SER A 372 9.35 -0.82 30.52
N LYS A 373 9.31 -1.32 29.27
CA LYS A 373 8.11 -1.92 28.66
C LYS A 373 8.41 -3.31 28.14
N GLU A 374 7.52 -4.25 28.41
CA GLU A 374 7.52 -5.57 27.79
C GLU A 374 6.77 -5.49 26.44
N ILE A 375 7.52 -5.52 25.36
CA ILE A 375 7.01 -5.38 23.99
C ILE A 375 6.84 -6.75 23.36
N LEU A 376 5.74 -6.93 22.60
CA LEU A 376 5.42 -8.16 21.89
C LEU A 376 6.47 -8.49 20.83
N THR A 377 6.91 -9.75 20.79
CA THR A 377 7.90 -10.24 19.82
C THR A 377 7.43 -11.52 19.15
N PHE A 378 7.94 -11.72 17.92
CA PHE A 378 7.78 -12.94 17.14
C PHE A 378 9.15 -13.48 16.78
N THR A 379 9.40 -14.73 17.08
CA THR A 379 10.68 -15.40 16.85
C THR A 379 10.50 -16.59 15.93
N ALA A 380 11.31 -16.68 14.89
CA ALA A 380 11.38 -17.85 14.02
C ALA A 380 12.20 -18.95 14.70
N LYS A 381 11.69 -20.18 14.82
CA LYS A 381 12.44 -21.33 15.35
C LYS A 381 13.70 -21.61 14.53
N ASP A 382 13.59 -21.56 13.22
CA ASP A 382 14.72 -21.65 12.30
C ASP A 382 15.04 -20.24 11.77
N ASN A 383 16.13 -19.65 12.26
CA ASN A 383 16.59 -18.32 11.86
C ASN A 383 17.06 -18.24 10.39
N LYS A 384 17.27 -19.39 9.74
CA LYS A 384 17.51 -19.46 8.29
C LYS A 384 16.25 -19.20 7.48
N GLN A 385 15.08 -19.41 8.06
CA GLN A 385 13.82 -19.05 7.43
C GLN A 385 13.53 -17.55 7.60
N THR A 386 12.93 -16.98 6.58
CA THR A 386 12.47 -15.59 6.66
C THR A 386 11.12 -15.57 7.37
N LEU A 387 11.03 -14.76 8.43
CA LEU A 387 9.79 -14.39 9.09
C LEU A 387 9.46 -12.95 8.72
N GLN A 388 8.23 -12.71 8.29
CA GLN A 388 7.75 -11.36 7.97
C GLN A 388 6.39 -11.14 8.60
N ILE A 389 6.14 -9.89 9.03
CA ILE A 389 4.86 -9.46 9.60
C ILE A 389 4.48 -8.13 8.93
N SER A 390 3.26 -8.03 8.45
CA SER A 390 2.70 -6.81 7.90
C SER A 390 1.24 -6.63 8.33
N ALA A 391 0.76 -5.40 8.23
CA ALA A 391 -0.64 -5.06 8.45
C ALA A 391 -1.14 -4.23 7.26
N ASP A 392 -2.39 -4.47 6.86
CA ASP A 392 -2.94 -3.94 5.61
C ASP A 392 -3.38 -2.47 5.72
N SER A 393 -3.72 -1.98 6.92
CA SER A 393 -4.13 -0.60 7.12
C SER A 393 -3.10 0.21 7.88
N LYS A 394 -3.02 1.50 7.56
CA LYS A 394 -2.12 2.44 8.23
C LYS A 394 -2.44 2.58 9.72
N GLU A 395 -3.72 2.57 10.06
CA GLU A 395 -4.21 2.64 11.43
C GLU A 395 -3.74 1.43 12.25
N LEU A 396 -3.84 0.22 11.66
CA LEU A 396 -3.35 -0.99 12.30
C LEU A 396 -1.82 -0.99 12.40
N GLN A 397 -1.11 -0.55 11.36
CA GLN A 397 0.34 -0.37 11.41
C GLN A 397 0.75 0.55 12.57
N ASN A 398 0.09 1.70 12.71
CA ASN A 398 0.35 2.65 13.79
C ASN A 398 0.03 2.05 15.17
N ALA A 399 -1.10 1.32 15.30
CA ALA A 399 -1.47 0.65 16.54
C ALA A 399 -0.44 -0.40 16.96
N LEU A 400 0.10 -1.17 15.99
CA LEU A 400 1.13 -2.19 16.18
C LEU A 400 2.54 -1.61 16.32
N GLY A 401 2.74 -0.32 16.01
CA GLY A 401 4.04 0.33 16.01
C GLY A 401 4.98 -0.17 14.91
N ILE A 402 4.43 -0.46 13.74
CA ILE A 402 5.18 -0.86 12.55
C ILE A 402 4.96 0.15 11.42
N THR A 403 5.98 0.42 10.62
CA THR A 403 5.91 1.40 9.52
C THR A 403 5.64 0.75 8.17
N SER A 404 6.08 -0.50 8.03
CA SER A 404 5.98 -1.31 6.82
C SER A 404 6.00 -2.80 7.18
N THR A 405 6.35 -3.66 6.23
CA THR A 405 6.60 -5.08 6.51
C THR A 405 7.83 -5.23 7.40
N GLN A 406 7.62 -5.76 8.61
CA GLN A 406 8.72 -6.14 9.50
C GLN A 406 9.25 -7.52 9.09
N SER A 407 10.56 -7.70 9.14
CA SER A 407 11.22 -8.95 8.78
C SER A 407 12.40 -9.21 9.70
N ASN A 408 12.66 -10.48 10.03
CA ASN A 408 13.89 -10.88 10.75
C ASN A 408 15.14 -10.73 9.87
N LYS A 409 14.99 -10.74 8.55
CA LYS A 409 16.04 -10.48 7.56
C LYS A 409 15.79 -9.16 6.83
N ILE A 410 16.58 -8.86 5.81
CA ILE A 410 16.32 -7.71 4.95
C ILE A 410 14.93 -7.87 4.31
N SER A 411 14.11 -6.84 4.41
CA SER A 411 12.85 -6.71 3.69
C SER A 411 13.11 -5.91 2.42
N THR A 412 13.02 -6.55 1.26
CA THR A 412 13.36 -5.90 0.00
C THR A 412 12.38 -4.82 -0.40
N GLY A 413 11.12 -4.93 0.04
CA GLY A 413 10.09 -3.91 -0.16
C GLY A 413 10.18 -2.73 0.82
N SER A 414 11.04 -2.78 1.84
CA SER A 414 11.26 -1.69 2.79
C SER A 414 12.43 -0.82 2.36
N SER A 415 12.46 0.43 2.82
CA SER A 415 13.49 1.41 2.48
C SER A 415 14.89 1.02 3.00
N LEU A 416 15.92 1.62 2.41
CA LEU A 416 17.30 1.49 2.88
C LEU A 416 17.42 1.97 4.33
N TRP A 417 16.69 3.02 4.69
CA TRP A 417 16.64 3.53 6.06
C TRP A 417 16.06 2.53 7.05
N GLU A 418 14.94 1.87 6.72
CA GLU A 418 14.34 0.86 7.57
C GLU A 418 15.22 -0.39 7.72
N ASN A 419 15.96 -0.73 6.69
CA ASN A 419 16.91 -1.86 6.69
C ASN A 419 18.34 -1.47 7.14
N ARG A 420 18.61 -0.21 7.55
CA ARG A 420 19.99 0.29 7.71
C ARG A 420 20.86 -0.56 8.64
N GLU A 421 20.30 -1.04 9.75
CA GLU A 421 21.03 -1.89 10.69
C GLU A 421 21.43 -3.24 10.07
N LYS A 422 20.52 -3.82 9.29
CA LYS A 422 20.72 -5.12 8.61
C LYS A 422 21.67 -5.00 7.42
N LEU A 423 21.66 -3.85 6.76
CA LEU A 423 22.53 -3.55 5.62
C LEU A 423 23.95 -3.14 6.04
N GLY A 424 24.21 -2.93 7.33
CA GLY A 424 25.48 -2.41 7.82
C GLY A 424 25.60 -0.88 7.72
N LEU A 425 24.48 -0.19 7.50
CA LEU A 425 24.38 1.27 7.39
C LEU A 425 24.07 1.95 8.74
N GLY A 426 24.09 1.21 9.85
CA GLY A 426 23.71 1.71 11.19
C GLY A 426 24.59 2.86 11.71
N LYS A 427 25.73 3.14 11.09
CA LYS A 427 26.56 4.31 11.42
C LYS A 427 25.92 5.66 11.05
N TYR A 428 24.94 5.66 10.13
CA TYR A 428 24.21 6.87 9.74
C TYR A 428 23.05 7.08 10.70
N ASN A 429 23.04 8.17 11.44
CA ASN A 429 22.06 8.46 12.48
C ASN A 429 20.82 9.18 11.95
N THR A 430 20.93 9.82 10.78
CA THR A 430 19.82 10.53 10.12
C THR A 430 19.68 10.10 8.66
N LYS A 431 18.47 10.34 8.09
CA LYS A 431 18.24 10.09 6.66
C LYS A 431 19.12 10.98 5.77
N GLU A 432 19.38 12.19 6.22
CA GLU A 432 20.21 13.18 5.53
C GLU A 432 21.65 12.67 5.39
N GLU A 433 22.24 12.17 6.48
CA GLU A 433 23.58 11.56 6.47
C GLU A 433 23.65 10.36 5.49
N LEU A 434 22.62 9.51 5.50
CA LEU A 434 22.56 8.39 4.57
C LEU A 434 22.38 8.87 3.13
N ASN A 435 21.53 9.87 2.88
CA ASN A 435 21.35 10.47 1.56
C ASN A 435 22.65 11.03 1.01
N ASP A 436 23.42 11.72 1.84
CA ASP A 436 24.73 12.27 1.43
C ASP A 436 25.71 11.16 1.05
N ALA A 437 25.73 10.05 1.78
CA ALA A 437 26.56 8.89 1.44
C ALA A 437 26.10 8.21 0.14
N LEU A 438 24.81 8.15 -0.12
CA LEU A 438 24.24 7.53 -1.32
C LEU A 438 24.44 8.37 -2.60
N LYS A 439 24.72 9.68 -2.50
CA LYS A 439 25.02 10.53 -3.66
C LYS A 439 26.21 10.03 -4.50
N ASN A 440 27.15 9.33 -3.86
CA ASN A 440 28.36 8.81 -4.49
C ASN A 440 28.33 7.29 -4.66
N PHE A 441 27.16 6.70 -4.66
CA PHE A 441 27.01 5.26 -4.81
C PHE A 441 27.38 4.82 -6.22
N THR A 442 28.43 3.98 -6.35
CA THR A 442 28.93 3.51 -7.63
C THR A 442 29.11 2.00 -7.65
N VAL A 443 28.90 1.40 -8.82
CA VAL A 443 29.20 -0.01 -9.12
C VAL A 443 30.00 -0.03 -10.44
N ASN A 444 31.16 -0.64 -10.45
CA ASN A 444 32.10 -0.62 -11.57
C ASN A 444 32.45 0.79 -12.07
N GLY A 445 32.49 1.77 -11.16
CA GLY A 445 32.70 3.18 -11.50
C GLY A 445 31.48 3.90 -12.09
N ALA A 446 30.41 3.18 -12.42
CA ALA A 446 29.18 3.78 -12.88
C ALA A 446 28.36 4.27 -11.67
N LYS A 447 27.96 5.53 -11.71
CA LYS A 447 27.12 6.14 -10.69
C LYS A 447 25.68 5.61 -10.80
N ILE A 448 25.09 5.24 -9.68
CA ILE A 448 23.70 4.85 -9.60
C ILE A 448 22.90 6.05 -9.06
N ASP A 449 22.13 6.67 -9.95
CA ASP A 449 21.41 7.90 -9.64
C ASP A 449 20.05 7.63 -8.97
N ASN A 450 19.48 8.68 -8.36
CA ASN A 450 18.14 8.69 -7.74
C ASN A 450 17.95 7.70 -6.59
N ILE A 451 19.03 7.35 -5.89
CA ILE A 451 18.96 6.53 -4.67
C ILE A 451 18.95 7.45 -3.46
N THR A 452 18.01 7.22 -2.58
CA THR A 452 17.86 7.94 -1.31
C THR A 452 17.66 6.96 -0.15
N ALA A 453 17.68 7.44 1.07
CA ALA A 453 17.35 6.66 2.26
C ALA A 453 15.93 6.02 2.17
N ASP A 454 15.01 6.65 1.46
CA ASP A 454 13.64 6.16 1.26
C ASP A 454 13.51 5.19 0.08
N THR A 455 14.54 5.03 -0.75
CA THR A 455 14.57 4.01 -1.80
C THR A 455 14.48 2.62 -1.17
N THR A 456 13.59 1.76 -1.70
CA THR A 456 13.48 0.37 -1.25
C THR A 456 14.71 -0.44 -1.67
N VAL A 457 14.97 -1.56 -1.00
CA VAL A 457 16.05 -2.46 -1.42
C VAL A 457 15.80 -3.00 -2.84
N ASP A 458 14.55 -3.36 -3.19
CA ASP A 458 14.19 -3.74 -4.56
C ASP A 458 14.40 -2.58 -5.54
N GLY A 459 14.12 -1.35 -5.13
CA GLY A 459 14.40 -0.14 -5.91
C GLY A 459 15.89 0.03 -6.20
N LEU A 460 16.73 -0.18 -5.19
CA LEU A 460 18.20 -0.15 -5.37
C LEU A 460 18.67 -1.25 -6.33
N LEU A 461 18.21 -2.48 -6.17
CA LEU A 461 18.57 -3.59 -7.06
C LEU A 461 18.12 -3.29 -8.50
N THR A 462 16.91 -2.76 -8.65
CA THR A 462 16.37 -2.35 -9.95
C THR A 462 17.18 -1.22 -10.59
N ALA A 463 17.59 -0.21 -9.81
CA ALA A 463 18.44 0.88 -10.30
C ALA A 463 19.81 0.39 -10.79
N ILE A 464 20.42 -0.56 -10.06
CA ILE A 464 21.67 -1.19 -10.48
C ILE A 464 21.47 -2.00 -11.77
N ASN A 465 20.44 -2.83 -11.82
CA ASN A 465 20.17 -3.73 -12.95
C ASN A 465 19.82 -2.97 -14.25
N ASN A 466 19.20 -1.80 -14.12
CA ASN A 466 18.86 -0.94 -15.25
C ASN A 466 20.03 -0.07 -15.73
N ASN A 467 21.08 0.08 -14.92
CA ASN A 467 22.25 0.86 -15.29
C ASN A 467 23.21 -0.01 -16.14
N LYS A 468 23.20 0.22 -17.46
CA LYS A 468 24.02 -0.54 -18.40
C LYS A 468 25.52 -0.35 -18.18
N ASP A 469 25.94 0.81 -17.70
CA ASP A 469 27.35 1.13 -17.47
C ASP A 469 27.89 0.42 -16.22
N ALA A 470 27.01 0.06 -15.28
CA ALA A 470 27.36 -0.78 -14.14
C ALA A 470 27.74 -2.21 -14.56
N GLY A 471 27.18 -2.70 -15.66
CA GLY A 471 27.54 -3.97 -16.28
C GLY A 471 27.36 -5.20 -15.39
N VAL A 472 26.47 -5.13 -14.39
CA VAL A 472 26.20 -6.21 -13.43
C VAL A 472 24.71 -6.48 -13.30
N THR A 473 24.40 -7.69 -12.86
CA THR A 473 23.06 -8.06 -12.36
C THR A 473 23.15 -8.27 -10.86
N ALA A 474 22.39 -7.50 -10.09
CA ALA A 474 22.31 -7.57 -8.63
C ALA A 474 21.05 -8.30 -8.20
N THR A 475 21.20 -9.23 -7.25
CA THR A 475 20.09 -10.04 -6.72
C THR A 475 20.26 -10.22 -5.21
N TYR A 476 19.15 -10.30 -4.49
CA TYR A 476 19.15 -10.64 -3.07
C TYR A 476 18.66 -12.09 -2.87
N LEU A 477 19.47 -12.88 -2.19
CA LEU A 477 19.15 -14.26 -1.81
C LEU A 477 18.56 -14.28 -0.40
N GLY A 478 17.23 -14.20 -0.32
CA GLY A 478 16.50 -14.07 0.95
C GLY A 478 16.75 -15.22 1.94
N ARG A 479 16.97 -16.45 1.47
CA ARG A 479 17.28 -17.59 2.33
C ARG A 479 18.64 -17.44 3.01
N GLU A 480 19.65 -17.09 2.23
CA GLU A 480 21.04 -16.94 2.65
C GLU A 480 21.30 -15.57 3.30
N ASN A 481 20.35 -14.64 3.19
CA ASN A 481 20.47 -13.24 3.62
C ASN A 481 21.72 -12.56 3.05
N LYS A 482 21.94 -12.73 1.75
CA LYS A 482 23.12 -12.25 1.02
C LYS A 482 22.72 -11.58 -0.29
N PHE A 483 23.57 -10.66 -0.74
CA PHE A 483 23.48 -10.13 -2.08
C PHE A 483 24.47 -10.84 -3.00
N VAL A 484 24.07 -10.98 -4.26
CA VAL A 484 24.92 -11.50 -5.32
C VAL A 484 24.91 -10.50 -6.46
N LEU A 485 26.10 -10.06 -6.87
CA LEU A 485 26.30 -9.27 -8.07
C LEU A 485 27.06 -10.16 -9.08
N SER A 486 26.52 -10.30 -10.27
CA SER A 486 27.14 -11.07 -11.36
C SER A 486 27.47 -10.13 -12.51
N SER A 487 28.68 -10.16 -13.02
CA SER A 487 29.05 -9.42 -14.22
C SER A 487 28.23 -9.89 -15.42
N ASN A 488 27.66 -8.98 -16.18
CA ASN A 488 26.91 -9.28 -17.40
C ASN A 488 27.83 -9.73 -18.52
N GLU A 489 29.12 -9.42 -18.45
CA GLU A 489 30.13 -9.84 -19.40
C GLU A 489 31.04 -10.92 -18.79
N LYS A 490 31.56 -11.77 -19.64
CA LYS A 490 32.45 -12.88 -19.28
C LYS A 490 33.89 -12.55 -19.64
N GLY A 491 34.83 -13.09 -18.87
CA GLY A 491 36.25 -13.07 -19.21
C GLY A 491 37.13 -12.25 -18.28
N LYS A 492 38.43 -12.26 -18.56
CA LYS A 492 39.43 -11.60 -17.74
C LYS A 492 39.25 -10.08 -17.75
N GLY A 493 39.44 -9.45 -16.58
CA GLY A 493 39.35 -8.00 -16.41
C GLY A 493 37.93 -7.47 -16.18
N ARG A 494 36.95 -8.36 -15.90
CA ARG A 494 35.58 -8.01 -15.56
C ARG A 494 35.31 -8.19 -14.06
N GLU A 495 36.24 -7.68 -13.25
CA GLU A 495 36.08 -7.66 -11.80
C GLU A 495 34.96 -6.68 -11.41
N ILE A 496 34.22 -7.02 -10.34
CA ILE A 496 33.19 -6.15 -9.81
C ILE A 496 33.80 -5.24 -8.76
N SER A 497 33.70 -3.93 -8.95
CA SER A 497 34.18 -2.91 -8.00
C SER A 497 32.99 -2.15 -7.41
N LEU A 498 33.07 -1.85 -6.12
CA LEU A 498 32.05 -1.14 -5.35
C LEU A 498 32.61 0.18 -4.83
N GLY A 499 31.82 1.24 -4.88
CA GLY A 499 32.21 2.55 -4.40
C GLY A 499 33.33 3.19 -5.20
N ALA A 500 33.71 4.39 -4.83
CA ALA A 500 34.83 5.10 -5.43
C ALA A 500 36.18 4.45 -5.10
N ASN A 501 36.28 3.79 -3.95
CA ASN A 501 37.45 3.01 -3.52
C ASN A 501 36.97 1.63 -3.02
N PRO A 502 37.28 0.55 -3.76
CA PRO A 502 36.87 -0.81 -3.37
C PRO A 502 37.41 -1.28 -2.02
N LYS A 503 38.48 -0.62 -1.51
CA LYS A 503 39.08 -0.92 -0.19
C LYS A 503 38.42 -0.12 0.95
N ASP A 504 37.58 0.84 0.64
CA ASP A 504 36.88 1.64 1.65
C ASP A 504 35.67 0.87 2.21
N THR A 505 35.89 0.18 3.30
CA THR A 505 34.86 -0.57 4.01
C THR A 505 33.79 0.32 4.66
N THR A 506 33.93 1.64 4.57
CA THR A 506 32.95 2.61 5.11
C THR A 506 32.05 3.19 4.04
N ASP A 507 32.32 2.96 2.75
CA ASP A 507 31.48 3.37 1.66
C ASP A 507 30.13 2.61 1.66
N ALA A 508 29.03 3.28 1.32
CA ALA A 508 27.68 2.70 1.38
C ALA A 508 27.54 1.47 0.46
N ALA A 509 28.15 1.48 -0.75
CA ALA A 509 28.10 0.34 -1.66
C ALA A 509 28.87 -0.86 -1.08
N ASN A 510 30.03 -0.62 -0.49
CA ASN A 510 30.82 -1.66 0.18
C ASN A 510 30.11 -2.20 1.44
N LEU A 511 29.42 -1.35 2.21
CA LEU A 511 28.64 -1.79 3.37
C LEU A 511 27.49 -2.71 2.95
N ILE A 512 26.78 -2.37 1.86
CA ILE A 512 25.63 -3.14 1.38
C ILE A 512 26.09 -4.43 0.68
N PHE A 513 27.03 -4.33 -0.27
CA PHE A 513 27.38 -5.43 -1.17
C PHE A 513 28.76 -6.05 -0.89
N GLY A 514 29.57 -5.44 -0.02
CA GLY A 514 30.93 -5.94 0.25
C GLY A 514 30.95 -7.40 0.67
N GLY A 515 31.90 -8.16 0.12
CA GLY A 515 32.02 -9.59 0.34
C GLY A 515 33.19 -10.20 -0.41
N VAL A 516 33.06 -11.46 -0.80
CA VAL A 516 34.11 -12.22 -1.51
C VAL A 516 33.81 -12.22 -3.00
N ILE A 517 34.79 -11.87 -3.80
CA ILE A 517 34.75 -11.95 -5.26
C ILE A 517 35.20 -13.36 -5.67
N TYR A 518 34.35 -14.06 -6.37
CA TYR A 518 34.70 -15.34 -7.01
C TYR A 518 35.00 -15.06 -8.48
N LEU A 519 36.25 -15.27 -8.84
CA LEU A 519 36.75 -15.30 -10.22
C LEU A 519 36.99 -16.76 -10.56
N GLU A 520 36.03 -17.42 -11.19
CA GLU A 520 36.20 -18.79 -11.68
C GLU A 520 36.80 -18.83 -13.09
#